data_e01059c9aa6a261715a49d06d4d86abd
#
_entry.id   e01059c9aa6a261715a49d06d4d86abd
#
_cell.length_a   1.000
_cell.length_b   1.000
_cell.length_c   1.000
_cell.angle_alpha   90.00
_cell.angle_beta   90.00
_cell.angle_gamma   90.00
#
_symmetry.space_group_name_H-M   'P 1'
#
loop_
_entity.id
_entity.type
_entity.pdbx_description
1 polymer ?
#
loop_
_entity_poly.entity_id
_entity_poly.type
_entity_poly.pdbx_seq_one_letter_code
_entity_poly.pdbx_strand_id
1 'polypeptide(L)'
;MIPRLDAALMAAGDPETMTQLQEAATGTGFFTVHNTAISAERMQVVLAGYRAFFRLLEAEKSRIDMARTGANRGWGAAGSEQVDPDANPDYKQFFDSGFPLPADDPRSDLAVYAPNRWPDAPADFRDEIESYYREACAVAMDILRAIARAIGAAETYFDGAFDTPMALLRGNFYPERPAWATARDFGIATHTDYGCLTLLATDGSPGLEVRKRGGGWIPVSAPPGEFVINFGEMMEMWTAGRVRATPHRVIGSDHERISVPLFFNPSYDTNVAPMGSGEVIKAGEHLTKRFSETYVHLQDQEHSAELD
;
A
#
# COMPACT_ATOMS: atom_id res chain seq x y z
N MET A 1 7.30 18.63 10.15
CA MET A 1 7.50 18.60 8.68
C MET A 1 7.78 17.17 8.31
N ILE A 2 7.32 16.67 7.16
CA ILE A 2 7.68 15.34 6.67
C ILE A 2 9.07 15.45 6.04
N PRO A 3 10.09 14.69 6.51
CA PRO A 3 11.44 14.79 5.98
C PRO A 3 11.53 14.18 4.57
N ARG A 4 12.45 14.71 3.75
CA ARG A 4 12.76 14.25 2.40
C ARG A 4 14.17 13.67 2.39
N LEU A 5 14.29 12.35 2.18
CA LEU A 5 15.53 11.60 2.32
C LEU A 5 16.07 11.14 0.97
N ASP A 6 17.37 11.03 0.86
CA ASP A 6 18.08 10.51 -0.31
C ASP A 6 18.33 9.02 -0.16
N ALA A 7 17.81 8.18 -1.08
CA ALA A 7 17.97 6.74 -1.03
C ALA A 7 19.43 6.28 -1.14
N ALA A 8 20.25 6.96 -1.92
CA ALA A 8 21.67 6.62 -2.06
C ALA A 8 22.45 6.92 -0.76
N LEU A 9 22.13 8.03 -0.07
CA LEU A 9 22.72 8.33 1.25
C LEU A 9 22.21 7.37 2.32
N MET A 10 20.93 6.98 2.28
CA MET A 10 20.40 5.93 3.16
C MET A 10 21.16 4.61 2.97
N ALA A 11 21.37 4.18 1.72
CA ALA A 11 22.10 2.96 1.40
C ALA A 11 23.58 3.04 1.85
N ALA A 12 24.22 4.20 1.68
CA ALA A 12 25.57 4.45 2.15
C ALA A 12 25.71 4.52 3.68
N GLY A 13 24.59 4.62 4.41
CA GLY A 13 24.62 4.76 5.87
C GLY A 13 25.08 6.12 6.34
N ASP A 14 24.83 7.18 5.56
CA ASP A 14 25.19 8.56 5.93
C ASP A 14 24.61 8.91 7.31
N PRO A 15 25.44 9.35 8.28
CA PRO A 15 25.00 9.51 9.66
C PRO A 15 23.86 10.51 9.86
N GLU A 16 23.86 11.60 9.09
CA GLU A 16 22.80 12.62 9.18
C GLU A 16 21.50 12.08 8.62
N THR A 17 21.53 11.46 7.43
CA THR A 17 20.38 10.84 6.79
C THR A 17 19.80 9.70 7.64
N MET A 18 20.65 8.88 8.26
CA MET A 18 20.22 7.79 9.15
C MET A 18 19.57 8.32 10.43
N THR A 19 20.04 9.44 10.97
CA THR A 19 19.41 10.11 12.12
C THR A 19 18.03 10.64 11.73
N GLN A 20 17.89 11.33 10.60
CA GLN A 20 16.62 11.81 10.09
C GLN A 20 15.63 10.66 9.81
N LEU A 21 16.13 9.54 9.27
CA LEU A 21 15.32 8.34 9.05
C LEU A 21 14.78 7.76 10.37
N GLN A 22 15.64 7.65 11.39
CA GLN A 22 15.25 7.19 12.72
C GLN A 22 14.18 8.10 13.33
N GLU A 23 14.38 9.41 13.30
CA GLU A 23 13.42 10.40 13.80
C GLU A 23 12.08 10.33 13.06
N ALA A 24 12.11 10.15 11.73
CA ALA A 24 10.91 9.97 10.92
C ALA A 24 10.17 8.69 11.30
N ALA A 25 10.86 7.56 11.36
CA ALA A 25 10.27 6.25 11.65
C ALA A 25 9.63 6.19 13.05
N THR A 26 10.29 6.74 14.06
CA THR A 26 9.82 6.74 15.46
C THR A 26 8.84 7.86 15.78
N GLY A 27 8.88 8.93 15.00
CA GLY A 27 8.12 10.17 15.23
C GLY A 27 6.82 10.26 14.43
N THR A 28 6.94 10.65 13.17
CA THR A 28 5.81 10.84 12.27
C THR A 28 5.33 9.56 11.61
N GLY A 29 6.17 8.52 11.51
CA GLY A 29 5.91 7.32 10.73
C GLY A 29 5.84 7.55 9.21
N PHE A 30 6.23 8.75 8.76
CA PHE A 30 6.18 9.17 7.35
C PHE A 30 7.45 9.91 6.94
N PHE A 31 7.91 9.68 5.72
CA PHE A 31 8.94 10.48 5.04
C PHE A 31 8.76 10.38 3.52
N THR A 32 9.39 11.23 2.76
CA THR A 32 9.52 11.06 1.31
C THR A 32 10.95 10.63 0.97
N VAL A 33 11.10 9.85 -0.10
CA VAL A 33 12.40 9.37 -0.57
C VAL A 33 12.55 9.65 -2.06
N HIS A 34 13.73 10.14 -2.45
CA HIS A 34 14.12 10.39 -3.82
C HIS A 34 15.44 9.67 -4.14
N ASN A 35 15.88 9.77 -5.39
CA ASN A 35 17.13 9.14 -5.85
C ASN A 35 17.15 7.62 -5.65
N THR A 36 15.97 6.98 -5.83
CA THR A 36 15.83 5.52 -5.86
C THR A 36 16.20 4.97 -7.23
N ALA A 37 16.20 3.64 -7.39
CA ALA A 37 16.42 2.99 -8.69
C ALA A 37 15.29 3.22 -9.71
N ILE A 38 14.13 3.77 -9.29
CA ILE A 38 13.00 4.07 -10.17
C ILE A 38 13.01 5.56 -10.52
N SER A 39 13.23 5.86 -11.81
CA SER A 39 13.27 7.23 -12.30
C SER A 39 11.89 7.89 -12.40
N ALA A 40 11.86 9.22 -12.54
CA ALA A 40 10.63 9.98 -12.75
C ALA A 40 9.92 9.54 -14.05
N GLU A 41 10.68 9.30 -15.13
CA GLU A 41 10.15 8.85 -16.41
C GLU A 41 9.50 7.47 -16.28
N ARG A 42 10.16 6.53 -15.55
CA ARG A 42 9.63 5.20 -15.29
C ARG A 42 8.30 5.28 -14.51
N MET A 43 8.25 6.10 -13.48
CA MET A 43 7.04 6.31 -12.70
C MET A 43 5.91 6.94 -13.54
N GLN A 44 6.22 7.89 -14.42
CA GLN A 44 5.23 8.50 -15.32
C GLN A 44 4.61 7.49 -16.29
N VAL A 45 5.38 6.53 -16.82
CA VAL A 45 4.87 5.44 -17.66
C VAL A 45 3.84 4.61 -16.89
N VAL A 46 4.15 4.22 -15.67
CA VAL A 46 3.25 3.44 -14.81
C VAL A 46 1.95 4.20 -14.49
N LEU A 47 2.07 5.47 -14.08
CA LEU A 47 0.91 6.34 -13.82
C LEU A 47 0.02 6.51 -15.06
N ALA A 48 0.63 6.65 -16.24
CA ALA A 48 -0.10 6.75 -17.50
C ALA A 48 -0.82 5.42 -17.84
N GLY A 49 -0.19 4.28 -17.59
CA GLY A 49 -0.80 2.95 -17.76
C GLY A 49 -2.05 2.78 -16.90
N TYR A 50 -1.97 3.11 -15.60
CA TYR A 50 -3.14 3.09 -14.73
C TYR A 50 -4.22 4.08 -15.17
N ARG A 51 -3.85 5.30 -15.58
CA ARG A 51 -4.81 6.29 -16.09
C ARG A 51 -5.53 5.76 -17.34
N ALA A 52 -4.82 5.12 -18.26
CA ALA A 52 -5.42 4.52 -19.43
C ALA A 52 -6.39 3.38 -19.07
N PHE A 53 -6.02 2.52 -18.13
CA PHE A 53 -6.89 1.46 -17.61
C PHE A 53 -8.18 2.03 -16.98
N PHE A 54 -8.08 3.00 -16.09
CA PHE A 54 -9.28 3.55 -15.43
C PHE A 54 -10.23 4.30 -16.38
N ARG A 55 -9.73 4.76 -17.53
CA ARG A 55 -10.53 5.38 -18.60
C ARG A 55 -11.23 4.38 -19.53
N LEU A 56 -10.98 3.08 -19.38
CA LEU A 56 -11.74 2.04 -20.09
C LEU A 56 -13.22 2.12 -19.73
N LEU A 57 -14.07 1.62 -20.62
CA LEU A 57 -15.51 1.49 -20.36
C LEU A 57 -15.74 0.61 -19.12
N GLU A 58 -16.75 0.92 -18.34
CA GLU A 58 -17.08 0.14 -17.14
C GLU A 58 -17.34 -1.34 -17.47
N ALA A 59 -17.96 -1.62 -18.61
CA ALA A 59 -18.19 -2.99 -19.08
C ALA A 59 -16.90 -3.79 -19.32
N GLU A 60 -15.78 -3.14 -19.64
CA GLU A 60 -14.49 -3.78 -19.81
C GLU A 60 -13.85 -4.06 -18.45
N LYS A 61 -13.86 -3.09 -17.53
CA LYS A 61 -13.32 -3.23 -16.18
C LYS A 61 -14.10 -4.25 -15.35
N SER A 62 -15.42 -4.29 -15.48
CA SER A 62 -16.28 -5.21 -14.72
C SER A 62 -16.08 -6.70 -15.05
N ARG A 63 -15.34 -7.05 -16.11
CA ARG A 63 -14.95 -8.45 -16.38
C ARG A 63 -13.95 -8.99 -15.35
N ILE A 64 -13.20 -8.09 -14.72
CA ILE A 64 -12.20 -8.40 -13.70
C ILE A 64 -12.55 -7.76 -12.35
N ASP A 65 -13.83 -7.47 -12.12
CA ASP A 65 -14.33 -6.93 -10.86
C ASP A 65 -14.19 -7.98 -9.73
N MET A 66 -13.56 -7.57 -8.64
CA MET A 66 -13.32 -8.41 -7.46
C MET A 66 -14.62 -8.97 -6.87
N ALA A 67 -15.67 -8.15 -6.76
CA ALA A 67 -16.95 -8.57 -6.21
C ALA A 67 -17.62 -9.67 -7.06
N ARG A 68 -17.35 -9.69 -8.38
CA ARG A 68 -17.89 -10.70 -9.30
C ARG A 68 -17.04 -11.96 -9.39
N THR A 69 -15.72 -11.81 -9.27
CA THR A 69 -14.78 -12.93 -9.40
C THR A 69 -14.52 -13.64 -8.08
N GLY A 70 -14.85 -13.02 -6.94
CA GLY A 70 -14.50 -13.49 -5.61
C GLY A 70 -13.00 -13.47 -5.31
N ALA A 71 -12.19 -12.89 -6.21
CA ALA A 71 -10.76 -12.79 -6.04
C ALA A 71 -10.38 -11.43 -5.43
N ASN A 72 -9.38 -11.41 -4.53
CA ASN A 72 -8.82 -10.15 -4.02
C ASN A 72 -7.78 -9.56 -5.00
N ARG A 73 -8.07 -9.61 -6.29
CA ARG A 73 -7.24 -9.13 -7.41
C ARG A 73 -8.12 -8.65 -8.54
N GLY A 74 -7.67 -7.63 -9.25
CA GLY A 74 -8.41 -7.02 -10.34
C GLY A 74 -8.95 -5.64 -9.99
N TRP A 75 -10.09 -5.29 -10.51
CA TRP A 75 -10.70 -3.96 -10.34
C TRP A 75 -11.71 -3.93 -9.19
N GLY A 76 -11.66 -2.83 -8.43
CA GLY A 76 -12.67 -2.46 -7.45
C GLY A 76 -13.37 -1.17 -7.88
N ALA A 77 -14.70 -1.21 -7.94
CA ALA A 77 -15.52 -0.05 -8.26
C ALA A 77 -15.53 0.98 -7.12
N ALA A 78 -15.96 2.19 -7.41
CA ALA A 78 -16.21 3.19 -6.37
C ALA A 78 -17.23 2.67 -5.36
N GLY A 79 -16.94 2.86 -4.06
CA GLY A 79 -17.80 2.38 -2.98
C GLY A 79 -17.63 0.90 -2.60
N SER A 80 -16.67 0.18 -3.20
CA SER A 80 -16.38 -1.22 -2.84
C SER A 80 -15.49 -1.39 -1.59
N GLU A 81 -14.99 -0.31 -1.02
CA GLU A 81 -14.24 -0.28 0.23
C GLU A 81 -14.79 0.75 1.22
N GLN A 82 -14.72 0.42 2.50
CA GLN A 82 -15.05 1.32 3.61
C GLN A 82 -14.05 1.07 4.74
N VAL A 83 -13.00 1.92 4.80
CA VAL A 83 -11.93 1.77 5.80
C VAL A 83 -12.29 2.36 7.16
N ASP A 84 -13.24 3.28 7.21
CA ASP A 84 -13.76 3.89 8.44
C ASP A 84 -15.30 3.68 8.48
N PRO A 85 -15.82 2.87 9.42
CA PRO A 85 -17.25 2.58 9.50
C PRO A 85 -18.11 3.82 9.82
N ASP A 86 -17.52 4.90 10.35
CA ASP A 86 -18.20 6.16 10.62
C ASP A 86 -18.24 7.12 9.42
N ALA A 87 -17.45 6.84 8.36
CA ALA A 87 -17.46 7.57 7.10
C ALA A 87 -18.36 6.88 6.07
N ASN A 88 -18.63 7.54 4.94
CA ASN A 88 -19.24 6.88 3.79
C ASN A 88 -18.20 6.00 3.06
N PRO A 89 -18.62 4.99 2.25
CA PRO A 89 -17.70 4.22 1.43
C PRO A 89 -16.83 5.12 0.54
N ASP A 90 -15.57 4.72 0.34
CA ASP A 90 -14.59 5.48 -0.43
C ASP A 90 -15.04 5.61 -1.90
N TYR A 91 -15.00 6.82 -2.46
CA TYR A 91 -15.46 7.05 -3.84
C TYR A 91 -14.38 6.86 -4.92
N LYS A 92 -13.22 6.28 -4.55
CA LYS A 92 -12.17 5.89 -5.50
C LYS A 92 -12.48 4.58 -6.23
N GLN A 93 -11.90 4.41 -7.40
CA GLN A 93 -11.72 3.10 -8.02
C GLN A 93 -10.29 2.62 -7.76
N PHE A 94 -10.06 1.30 -7.81
CA PHE A 94 -8.72 0.75 -7.68
C PHE A 94 -8.52 -0.49 -8.56
N PHE A 95 -7.25 -0.85 -8.78
CA PHE A 95 -6.85 -2.09 -9.43
C PHE A 95 -5.71 -2.71 -8.65
N ASP A 96 -5.89 -3.97 -8.25
CA ASP A 96 -4.96 -4.72 -7.42
C ASP A 96 -4.27 -5.85 -8.20
N SER A 97 -2.94 -5.91 -8.06
CA SER A 97 -2.12 -7.05 -8.46
C SER A 97 -1.15 -7.40 -7.34
N GLY A 98 -0.75 -8.66 -7.24
CA GLY A 98 0.10 -9.12 -6.16
C GLY A 98 1.18 -10.10 -6.65
N PHE A 99 1.90 -10.68 -5.69
CA PHE A 99 2.96 -11.65 -5.96
C PHE A 99 2.41 -12.86 -6.73
N PRO A 100 2.96 -13.17 -7.91
CA PRO A 100 2.50 -14.30 -8.71
C PRO A 100 3.11 -15.59 -8.16
N LEU A 101 2.30 -16.41 -7.50
CA LEU A 101 2.71 -17.79 -7.18
C LEU A 101 2.56 -18.70 -8.41
N PRO A 102 3.36 -19.79 -8.52
CA PRO A 102 3.07 -20.89 -9.45
C PRO A 102 1.65 -21.40 -9.28
N ALA A 103 1.00 -21.81 -10.36
CA ALA A 103 -0.40 -22.25 -10.34
C ALA A 103 -0.64 -23.53 -9.50
N ASP A 104 0.41 -24.32 -9.30
CA ASP A 104 0.41 -25.56 -8.49
C ASP A 104 0.88 -25.34 -7.04
N ASP A 105 1.21 -24.10 -6.65
CA ASP A 105 1.56 -23.78 -5.27
C ASP A 105 0.29 -23.78 -4.41
N PRO A 106 0.23 -24.61 -3.34
CA PRO A 106 -0.97 -24.72 -2.50
C PRO A 106 -1.36 -23.41 -1.79
N ARG A 107 -0.42 -22.45 -1.69
CA ARG A 107 -0.70 -21.13 -1.11
C ARG A 107 -1.50 -20.23 -2.05
N SER A 108 -1.64 -20.58 -3.35
CA SER A 108 -2.48 -19.82 -4.29
C SER A 108 -3.97 -19.84 -3.94
N ASP A 109 -4.41 -20.77 -3.07
CA ASP A 109 -5.76 -20.80 -2.52
C ASP A 109 -5.99 -19.76 -1.40
N LEU A 110 -4.91 -19.18 -0.86
CA LEU A 110 -5.00 -18.12 0.13
C LEU A 110 -5.38 -16.78 -0.55
N ALA A 111 -6.34 -16.07 0.01
CA ALA A 111 -6.82 -14.79 -0.54
C ALA A 111 -5.68 -13.77 -0.77
N VAL A 112 -4.65 -13.77 0.09
CA VAL A 112 -3.47 -12.89 -0.03
C VAL A 112 -2.55 -13.24 -1.20
N TYR A 113 -2.68 -14.44 -1.78
CA TYR A 113 -1.93 -14.91 -2.95
C TYR A 113 -2.85 -15.25 -4.13
N ALA A 114 -4.09 -14.78 -4.11
CA ALA A 114 -5.02 -15.01 -5.21
C ALA A 114 -4.39 -14.67 -6.57
N PRO A 115 -4.67 -15.45 -7.63
CA PRO A 115 -4.13 -15.19 -8.96
C PRO A 115 -4.52 -13.81 -9.48
N ASN A 116 -3.57 -13.10 -10.07
CA ASN A 116 -3.82 -11.79 -10.67
C ASN A 116 -4.87 -11.89 -11.80
N ARG A 117 -5.74 -10.89 -11.88
CA ARG A 117 -6.76 -10.73 -12.91
C ARG A 117 -6.42 -9.52 -13.77
N TRP A 118 -6.08 -9.76 -15.01
CA TRP A 118 -5.64 -8.70 -15.92
C TRP A 118 -6.73 -8.31 -16.91
N PRO A 119 -6.85 -7.02 -17.27
CA PRO A 119 -7.73 -6.59 -18.33
C PRO A 119 -7.17 -6.96 -19.71
N ASP A 120 -8.03 -7.04 -20.73
CA ASP A 120 -7.63 -7.26 -22.12
C ASP A 120 -6.95 -6.01 -22.73
N ALA A 121 -7.17 -4.83 -22.15
CA ALA A 121 -6.62 -3.54 -22.56
C ALA A 121 -6.27 -2.67 -21.35
N PRO A 122 -5.29 -1.75 -21.44
CA PRO A 122 -4.38 -1.54 -22.58
C PRO A 122 -3.44 -2.74 -22.81
N ALA A 123 -2.98 -2.96 -24.05
CA ALA A 123 -2.23 -4.17 -24.42
C ALA A 123 -0.97 -4.40 -23.57
N ASP A 124 -0.22 -3.32 -23.26
CA ASP A 124 1.05 -3.42 -22.53
C ASP A 124 0.87 -3.27 -21.00
N PHE A 125 -0.37 -3.09 -20.52
CA PHE A 125 -0.66 -2.79 -19.11
C PHE A 125 -0.11 -3.84 -18.17
N ARG A 126 -0.33 -5.12 -18.48
CA ARG A 126 0.14 -6.22 -17.64
C ARG A 126 1.66 -6.22 -17.51
N ASP A 127 2.37 -6.20 -18.62
CA ASP A 127 3.83 -6.32 -18.66
C ASP A 127 4.50 -5.13 -17.95
N GLU A 128 3.95 -3.92 -18.14
CA GLU A 128 4.42 -2.71 -17.48
C GLU A 128 4.20 -2.76 -15.96
N ILE A 129 3.03 -3.20 -15.50
CA ILE A 129 2.71 -3.28 -14.08
C ILE A 129 3.49 -4.41 -13.40
N GLU A 130 3.64 -5.58 -14.03
CA GLU A 130 4.47 -6.66 -13.49
C GLU A 130 5.95 -6.29 -13.41
N SER A 131 6.47 -5.52 -14.38
CA SER A 131 7.85 -5.01 -14.35
C SER A 131 8.04 -4.03 -13.20
N TYR A 132 7.16 -3.03 -13.11
CA TYR A 132 7.19 -2.04 -12.04
C TYR A 132 7.03 -2.68 -10.65
N TYR A 133 6.17 -3.69 -10.51
CA TYR A 133 6.01 -4.44 -9.27
C TYR A 133 7.36 -4.98 -8.75
N ARG A 134 8.15 -5.62 -9.62
CA ARG A 134 9.48 -6.15 -9.25
C ARG A 134 10.47 -5.05 -8.87
N GLU A 135 10.49 -3.94 -9.63
CA GLU A 135 11.32 -2.78 -9.35
C GLU A 135 10.96 -2.14 -8.00
N ALA A 136 9.67 -1.98 -7.73
CA ALA A 136 9.16 -1.40 -6.48
C ALA A 136 9.44 -2.31 -5.26
N CYS A 137 9.31 -3.64 -5.40
CA CYS A 137 9.70 -4.58 -4.34
C CYS A 137 11.18 -4.48 -3.99
N ALA A 138 12.08 -4.31 -4.99
CA ALA A 138 13.51 -4.14 -4.75
C ALA A 138 13.78 -2.83 -3.98
N VAL A 139 13.19 -1.72 -4.38
CA VAL A 139 13.31 -0.43 -3.68
C VAL A 139 12.75 -0.53 -2.25
N ALA A 140 11.61 -1.20 -2.06
CA ALA A 140 11.02 -1.39 -0.74
C ALA A 140 11.94 -2.21 0.18
N MET A 141 12.62 -3.22 -0.35
CA MET A 141 13.60 -4.04 0.40
C MET A 141 14.82 -3.22 0.83
N ASP A 142 15.35 -2.36 -0.05
CA ASP A 142 16.47 -1.47 0.29
C ASP A 142 16.08 -0.47 1.40
N ILE A 143 14.84 0.05 1.36
CA ILE A 143 14.31 0.90 2.42
C ILE A 143 14.18 0.11 3.75
N LEU A 144 13.67 -1.14 3.73
CA LEU A 144 13.58 -1.97 4.93
C LEU A 144 14.95 -2.24 5.56
N ARG A 145 15.99 -2.46 4.77
CA ARG A 145 17.38 -2.60 5.26
C ARG A 145 17.87 -1.33 5.95
N ALA A 146 17.58 -0.16 5.37
CA ALA A 146 17.90 1.12 6.01
C ALA A 146 17.13 1.31 7.32
N ILE A 147 15.83 0.94 7.35
CA ILE A 147 15.01 0.96 8.57
C ILE A 147 15.56 0.02 9.63
N ALA A 148 15.98 -1.21 9.29
CA ALA A 148 16.60 -2.14 10.23
C ALA A 148 17.79 -1.50 10.94
N ARG A 149 18.70 -0.86 10.18
CA ARG A 149 19.83 -0.11 10.75
C ARG A 149 19.37 1.05 11.64
N ALA A 150 18.39 1.83 11.18
CA ALA A 150 17.90 3.00 11.91
C ALA A 150 17.29 2.64 13.28
N ILE A 151 16.66 1.46 13.40
CA ILE A 151 16.09 0.97 14.67
C ILE A 151 17.08 0.13 15.50
N GLY A 152 18.36 0.03 15.08
CA GLY A 152 19.40 -0.70 15.78
C GLY A 152 19.33 -2.22 15.63
N ALA A 153 18.69 -2.73 14.57
CA ALA A 153 18.69 -4.13 14.17
C ALA A 153 19.81 -4.42 13.16
N ALA A 154 20.10 -5.70 12.89
CA ALA A 154 20.98 -6.07 11.80
C ALA A 154 20.38 -5.62 10.46
N GLU A 155 21.18 -5.13 9.52
CA GLU A 155 20.72 -4.65 8.21
C GLU A 155 19.86 -5.68 7.49
N THR A 156 20.23 -6.95 7.56
CA THR A 156 19.54 -8.08 6.91
C THR A 156 18.40 -8.69 7.76
N TYR A 157 17.99 -8.02 8.82
CA TYR A 157 16.99 -8.56 9.76
C TYR A 157 15.69 -8.99 9.09
N PHE A 158 15.26 -8.26 8.05
CA PHE A 158 14.01 -8.53 7.34
C PHE A 158 14.19 -9.42 6.10
N ASP A 159 15.42 -9.63 5.59
CA ASP A 159 15.65 -10.24 4.27
C ASP A 159 14.94 -11.58 4.06
N GLY A 160 15.11 -12.56 4.96
CA GLY A 160 14.50 -13.87 4.83
C GLY A 160 12.97 -13.91 5.03
N ALA A 161 12.38 -12.80 5.44
CA ALA A 161 10.94 -12.69 5.64
C ALA A 161 10.16 -12.37 4.34
N PHE A 162 10.84 -11.99 3.26
CA PHE A 162 10.23 -11.49 2.02
C PHE A 162 10.51 -12.38 0.79
N ASP A 163 10.75 -13.67 0.97
CA ASP A 163 11.01 -14.61 -0.14
C ASP A 163 9.77 -14.80 -1.05
N THR A 164 8.59 -14.84 -0.46
CA THR A 164 7.29 -14.89 -1.14
C THR A 164 6.37 -13.83 -0.50
N PRO A 165 6.63 -12.55 -0.76
CA PRO A 165 5.97 -11.47 -0.04
C PRO A 165 4.48 -11.40 -0.37
N MET A 166 3.64 -11.20 0.63
CA MET A 166 2.23 -10.83 0.43
C MET A 166 2.12 -9.37 -0.03
N ALA A 167 2.96 -8.99 -0.98
CA ALA A 167 2.99 -7.64 -1.49
C ALA A 167 1.85 -7.41 -2.48
N LEU A 168 1.15 -6.29 -2.29
CA LEU A 168 0.03 -5.86 -3.11
C LEU A 168 0.38 -4.52 -3.77
N LEU A 169 0.39 -4.48 -5.09
CA LEU A 169 0.50 -3.24 -5.85
C LEU A 169 -0.90 -2.81 -6.26
N ARG A 170 -1.27 -1.62 -5.83
CA ARG A 170 -2.59 -1.04 -6.08
C ARG A 170 -2.46 0.24 -6.91
N GLY A 171 -3.20 0.36 -7.99
CA GLY A 171 -3.47 1.66 -8.59
C GLY A 171 -4.77 2.22 -8.02
N ASN A 172 -4.75 3.45 -7.49
CA ASN A 172 -5.95 4.16 -7.08
C ASN A 172 -6.24 5.28 -8.06
N PHE A 173 -7.48 5.40 -8.48
CA PHE A 173 -8.02 6.51 -9.24
C PHE A 173 -9.06 7.26 -8.40
N TYR A 174 -8.75 8.51 -8.11
CA TYR A 174 -9.65 9.43 -7.44
C TYR A 174 -10.22 10.38 -8.49
N PRO A 175 -11.53 10.35 -8.76
CA PRO A 175 -12.13 11.35 -9.64
C PRO A 175 -12.07 12.74 -8.99
N GLU A 176 -12.33 13.77 -9.79
CA GLU A 176 -12.67 15.09 -9.25
C GLU A 176 -13.74 14.93 -8.16
N ARG A 177 -13.58 15.67 -7.05
CA ARG A 177 -14.50 15.57 -5.92
C ARG A 177 -15.92 15.83 -6.38
N PRO A 178 -16.85 14.89 -6.22
CA PRO A 178 -18.21 15.06 -6.67
C PRO A 178 -18.91 16.24 -5.98
N ALA A 179 -19.77 16.97 -6.72
CA ALA A 179 -20.52 18.10 -6.16
C ALA A 179 -21.48 17.72 -5.01
N TRP A 180 -21.86 16.44 -4.93
CA TRP A 180 -22.69 15.91 -3.84
C TRP A 180 -21.88 15.55 -2.59
N ALA A 181 -20.55 15.51 -2.65
CA ALA A 181 -19.71 15.05 -1.56
C ALA A 181 -19.74 16.02 -0.36
N THR A 182 -19.93 15.45 0.81
CA THR A 182 -20.02 16.12 2.12
C THR A 182 -18.70 15.99 2.90
N ALA A 183 -18.66 16.44 4.13
CA ALA A 183 -17.50 16.25 5.02
C ALA A 183 -17.25 14.78 5.43
N ARG A 184 -18.19 13.86 5.12
CA ARG A 184 -18.07 12.41 5.40
C ARG A 184 -17.63 11.60 4.18
N ASP A 185 -17.46 12.25 3.02
CA ASP A 185 -17.09 11.61 1.75
C ASP A 185 -15.62 11.89 1.46
N PHE A 186 -14.82 10.82 1.44
CA PHE A 186 -13.38 10.85 1.23
C PHE A 186 -12.98 10.04 0.00
N GLY A 187 -11.83 10.37 -0.57
CA GLY A 187 -11.15 9.46 -1.50
C GLY A 187 -10.73 8.18 -0.78
N ILE A 188 -10.11 8.33 0.42
CA ILE A 188 -9.96 7.27 1.44
C ILE A 188 -10.14 7.94 2.80
N ALA A 189 -11.04 7.40 3.62
CA ALA A 189 -11.27 7.88 4.99
C ALA A 189 -10.05 7.67 5.90
N THR A 190 -10.09 8.18 7.13
CA THR A 190 -8.96 8.09 8.06
C THR A 190 -8.70 6.64 8.46
N HIS A 191 -7.47 6.17 8.24
CA HIS A 191 -7.03 4.81 8.58
C HIS A 191 -5.53 4.77 8.86
N THR A 192 -5.07 3.64 9.37
CA THR A 192 -3.68 3.17 9.34
C THR A 192 -3.56 2.03 8.35
N ASP A 193 -2.40 1.88 7.70
CA ASP A 193 -2.13 0.68 6.90
C ASP A 193 -1.98 -0.53 7.81
N TYR A 194 -2.51 -1.68 7.39
CA TYR A 194 -2.50 -2.91 8.21
C TYR A 194 -1.17 -3.65 8.17
N GLY A 195 -0.41 -3.44 7.11
CA GLY A 195 0.77 -4.21 6.77
C GLY A 195 2.08 -3.69 7.37
N CYS A 196 3.16 -3.91 6.63
CA CYS A 196 4.52 -3.62 7.06
C CYS A 196 5.00 -2.25 6.54
N LEU A 197 5.23 -2.14 5.26
CA LEU A 197 5.75 -0.93 4.61
C LEU A 197 4.88 -0.56 3.41
N THR A 198 4.56 0.72 3.28
CA THR A 198 3.94 1.27 2.07
C THR A 198 4.94 2.13 1.31
N LEU A 199 5.17 1.79 0.03
CA LEU A 199 5.93 2.57 -0.94
C LEU A 199 4.92 3.21 -1.90
N LEU A 200 4.64 4.49 -1.73
CA LEU A 200 3.56 5.18 -2.45
C LEU A 200 4.12 6.09 -3.54
N ALA A 201 3.89 5.74 -4.80
CA ALA A 201 4.06 6.65 -5.93
C ALA A 201 2.80 7.50 -6.14
N THR A 202 2.96 8.76 -6.53
CA THR A 202 1.85 9.67 -6.85
C THR A 202 2.13 10.47 -8.11
N ASP A 203 1.08 11.03 -8.70
CA ASP A 203 1.20 11.96 -9.83
C ASP A 203 1.54 13.41 -9.40
N GLY A 204 1.83 13.61 -8.11
CA GLY A 204 2.13 14.92 -7.53
C GLY A 204 0.91 15.72 -7.10
N SER A 205 -0.30 15.28 -7.44
CA SER A 205 -1.54 15.94 -7.04
C SER A 205 -1.73 15.92 -5.52
N PRO A 206 -2.30 16.98 -4.92
CA PRO A 206 -2.59 17.04 -3.50
C PRO A 206 -3.69 16.05 -3.09
N GLY A 207 -3.88 15.87 -1.79
CA GLY A 207 -4.99 15.10 -1.23
C GLY A 207 -4.60 14.20 -0.07
N LEU A 208 -3.37 13.67 -0.03
CA LEU A 208 -2.89 12.90 1.12
C LEU A 208 -2.60 13.81 2.30
N GLU A 209 -3.15 13.45 3.46
CA GLU A 209 -2.91 14.12 4.73
C GLU A 209 -2.54 13.12 5.82
N VAL A 210 -1.55 13.45 6.63
CA VAL A 210 -1.04 12.65 7.73
C VAL A 210 -1.37 13.32 9.06
N ARG A 211 -1.82 12.54 10.05
CA ARG A 211 -2.22 13.05 11.37
C ARG A 211 -1.00 13.39 12.22
N LYS A 212 -0.96 14.59 12.77
CA LYS A 212 0.08 15.01 13.74
C LYS A 212 -0.13 14.36 15.10
N ARG A 213 0.95 14.15 15.83
CA ARG A 213 0.93 13.65 17.23
C ARG A 213 0.09 14.52 18.15
N GLY A 214 0.09 15.85 17.99
CA GLY A 214 -0.65 16.82 18.79
C GLY A 214 -2.03 17.19 18.20
N GLY A 215 -2.51 16.44 17.22
CA GLY A 215 -3.74 16.77 16.47
C GLY A 215 -3.49 17.64 15.24
N GLY A 216 -4.50 17.70 14.37
CA GLY A 216 -4.40 18.36 13.07
C GLY A 216 -3.74 17.48 12.00
N TRP A 217 -3.69 18.00 10.77
CA TRP A 217 -3.27 17.27 9.58
C TRP A 217 -2.10 17.97 8.89
N ILE A 218 -1.22 17.22 8.25
CA ILE A 218 -0.11 17.70 7.43
C ILE A 218 -0.38 17.19 6.01
N PRO A 219 -0.47 18.07 5.01
CA PRO A 219 -0.49 17.62 3.62
C PRO A 219 0.86 17.03 3.23
N VAL A 220 0.83 15.94 2.47
CA VAL A 220 2.01 15.25 1.94
C VAL A 220 1.82 15.04 0.46
N SER A 221 2.82 15.38 -0.33
CA SER A 221 2.88 15.06 -1.76
C SER A 221 4.31 14.72 -2.15
N ALA A 222 4.46 13.90 -3.16
CA ALA A 222 5.73 13.57 -3.79
C ALA A 222 5.53 13.65 -5.31
N PRO A 223 6.38 14.37 -6.07
CA PRO A 223 6.31 14.37 -7.52
C PRO A 223 6.73 13.00 -8.08
N PRO A 224 6.41 12.67 -9.34
CA PRO A 224 6.96 11.49 -10.00
C PRO A 224 8.48 11.43 -9.88
N GLY A 225 9.01 10.26 -9.51
CA GLY A 225 10.43 10.03 -9.18
C GLY A 225 10.72 10.06 -7.68
N GLU A 226 9.74 10.44 -6.86
CA GLU A 226 9.82 10.38 -5.40
C GLU A 226 8.68 9.51 -4.86
N PHE A 227 8.92 8.89 -3.72
CA PHE A 227 7.92 8.09 -3.02
C PHE A 227 7.57 8.69 -1.67
N VAL A 228 6.32 8.56 -1.26
CA VAL A 228 5.94 8.68 0.15
C VAL A 228 6.08 7.32 0.79
N ILE A 229 6.74 7.27 1.93
CA ILE A 229 6.94 6.05 2.71
C ILE A 229 6.19 6.16 4.02
N ASN A 230 5.45 5.11 4.37
CA ASN A 230 4.84 4.96 5.68
C ASN A 230 4.82 3.51 6.14
N PHE A 231 4.55 3.33 7.43
CA PHE A 231 4.52 2.04 8.08
C PHE A 231 3.09 1.70 8.52
N GLY A 232 2.78 0.41 8.46
CA GLY A 232 1.53 -0.12 8.94
C GLY A 232 1.62 -0.75 10.33
N GLU A 233 0.46 -1.16 10.85
CA GLU A 233 0.29 -1.72 12.20
C GLU A 233 1.15 -2.97 12.43
N MET A 234 1.31 -3.81 11.41
CA MET A 234 2.18 -4.98 11.48
C MET A 234 3.64 -4.60 11.76
N MET A 235 4.16 -3.56 11.08
CA MET A 235 5.53 -3.10 11.30
C MET A 235 5.70 -2.49 12.69
N GLU A 236 4.74 -1.71 13.17
CA GLU A 236 4.74 -1.18 14.53
C GLU A 236 4.78 -2.31 15.56
N MET A 237 3.92 -3.31 15.42
CA MET A 237 3.89 -4.49 16.26
C MET A 237 5.20 -5.28 16.19
N TRP A 238 5.67 -5.64 14.99
CA TRP A 238 6.88 -6.43 14.77
C TRP A 238 8.12 -5.79 15.38
N THR A 239 8.24 -4.47 15.25
CA THR A 239 9.36 -3.71 15.82
C THR A 239 9.18 -3.35 17.30
N ALA A 240 8.17 -3.89 17.98
CA ALA A 240 7.84 -3.56 19.38
C ALA A 240 7.67 -2.03 19.60
N GLY A 241 7.03 -1.35 18.66
CA GLY A 241 6.75 0.09 18.70
C GLY A 241 7.93 1.00 18.38
N ARG A 242 9.05 0.45 17.85
CA ARG A 242 10.20 1.27 17.40
C ARG A 242 9.91 2.02 16.12
N VAL A 243 8.98 1.55 15.33
CA VAL A 243 8.46 2.21 14.12
C VAL A 243 6.99 2.50 14.36
N ARG A 244 6.47 3.57 13.77
CA ARG A 244 5.12 4.04 14.05
C ARG A 244 4.19 3.90 12.86
N ALA A 245 3.04 3.26 13.04
CA ALA A 245 1.89 3.36 12.18
C ALA A 245 1.14 4.67 12.47
N THR A 246 0.90 5.49 11.46
CA THR A 246 0.30 6.81 11.65
C THR A 246 -0.96 6.96 10.82
N PRO A 247 -2.08 7.40 11.44
CA PRO A 247 -3.32 7.64 10.74
C PRO A 247 -3.14 8.66 9.62
N HIS A 248 -3.71 8.37 8.46
CA HIS A 248 -3.70 9.22 7.29
C HIS A 248 -5.01 9.09 6.52
N ARG A 249 -5.25 10.01 5.59
CA ARG A 249 -6.47 10.04 4.76
C ARG A 249 -6.19 10.68 3.42
N VAL A 250 -7.09 10.47 2.45
CA VAL A 250 -7.08 11.18 1.18
C VAL A 250 -8.37 11.98 1.07
N ILE A 251 -8.24 13.30 1.13
CA ILE A 251 -9.34 14.21 0.82
C ILE A 251 -9.47 14.40 -0.69
N GLY A 252 -10.68 14.61 -1.18
CA GLY A 252 -10.89 14.92 -2.60
C GLY A 252 -10.33 16.28 -2.98
N SER A 253 -10.04 16.43 -4.25
CA SER A 253 -9.63 17.69 -4.89
C SER A 253 -10.52 18.00 -6.09
N ASP A 254 -10.37 19.19 -6.65
CA ASP A 254 -11.02 19.63 -7.88
C ASP A 254 -10.38 19.07 -9.16
N HIS A 255 -9.49 18.10 -9.02
CA HIS A 255 -8.84 17.41 -10.13
C HIS A 255 -8.78 15.92 -9.87
N GLU A 256 -8.76 15.11 -10.95
CA GLU A 256 -8.46 13.68 -10.84
C GLU A 256 -7.05 13.46 -10.29
N ARG A 257 -6.86 12.39 -9.53
CA ARG A 257 -5.58 12.00 -8.94
C ARG A 257 -5.34 10.51 -9.15
N ILE A 258 -4.10 10.13 -9.44
CA ILE A 258 -3.65 8.74 -9.42
C ILE A 258 -2.56 8.57 -8.37
N SER A 259 -2.67 7.48 -7.61
CA SER A 259 -1.60 7.02 -6.74
C SER A 259 -1.40 5.51 -6.87
N VAL A 260 -0.16 5.07 -6.66
CA VAL A 260 0.22 3.67 -6.83
C VAL A 260 1.01 3.22 -5.59
N PRO A 261 0.32 2.82 -4.50
CA PRO A 261 0.97 2.20 -3.36
C PRO A 261 1.37 0.76 -3.66
N LEU A 262 2.57 0.39 -3.26
CA LEU A 262 2.98 -0.98 -3.00
C LEU A 262 2.86 -1.21 -1.49
N PHE A 263 1.92 -2.05 -1.08
CA PHE A 263 1.82 -2.56 0.29
C PHE A 263 2.76 -3.75 0.41
N PHE A 264 3.96 -3.52 0.93
CA PHE A 264 5.03 -4.50 0.97
C PHE A 264 5.01 -5.25 2.30
N ASN A 265 4.47 -6.48 2.27
CA ASN A 265 4.25 -7.31 3.44
C ASN A 265 5.09 -8.59 3.35
N PRO A 266 5.55 -9.15 4.50
CA PRO A 266 6.34 -10.37 4.51
C PRO A 266 5.57 -11.60 4.03
N SER A 267 6.26 -12.71 3.86
CA SER A 267 5.69 -14.01 3.52
C SER A 267 4.67 -14.47 4.57
N TYR A 268 3.67 -15.24 4.17
CA TYR A 268 2.50 -15.62 5.00
C TYR A 268 2.87 -16.18 6.38
N ASP A 269 3.83 -17.11 6.43
CA ASP A 269 4.23 -17.80 7.66
C ASP A 269 5.28 -17.02 8.50
N THR A 270 5.67 -15.82 8.09
CA THR A 270 6.61 -15.00 8.84
C THR A 270 6.05 -14.68 10.22
N ASN A 271 6.86 -14.93 11.27
CA ASN A 271 6.53 -14.49 12.63
C ASN A 271 6.77 -12.99 12.77
N VAL A 272 5.69 -12.23 12.93
CA VAL A 272 5.68 -10.76 13.12
C VAL A 272 5.32 -10.36 14.55
N ALA A 273 5.41 -11.29 15.51
CA ALA A 273 5.28 -10.95 16.91
C ALA A 273 6.35 -9.93 17.34
N PRO A 274 6.09 -9.15 18.41
CA PRO A 274 7.03 -8.13 18.85
C PRO A 274 8.45 -8.69 19.08
N MET A 275 9.46 -7.99 18.56
CA MET A 275 10.86 -8.35 18.75
C MET A 275 11.18 -8.68 20.22
N GLY A 276 11.67 -9.91 20.47
CA GLY A 276 12.05 -10.36 21.79
C GLY A 276 10.92 -10.85 22.69
N SER A 277 9.66 -10.89 22.23
CA SER A 277 8.52 -11.37 23.02
C SER A 277 8.50 -12.88 23.26
N GLY A 278 9.09 -13.66 22.34
CA GLY A 278 8.97 -15.12 22.32
C GLY A 278 7.60 -15.65 21.84
N GLU A 279 6.71 -14.77 21.42
CA GLU A 279 5.40 -15.10 20.85
C GLU A 279 5.51 -15.47 19.37
N VAL A 280 4.43 -16.06 18.82
CA VAL A 280 4.31 -16.35 17.38
C VAL A 280 2.99 -15.76 16.89
N ILE A 281 3.11 -14.81 15.95
CA ILE A 281 1.98 -14.21 15.23
C ILE A 281 2.32 -14.29 13.74
N LYS A 282 1.56 -15.06 12.98
CA LYS A 282 1.78 -15.19 11.54
C LYS A 282 1.28 -13.95 10.79
N ALA A 283 2.11 -13.42 9.91
CA ALA A 283 1.80 -12.26 9.09
C ALA A 283 0.53 -12.44 8.25
N GLY A 284 0.35 -13.63 7.66
CA GLY A 284 -0.81 -13.92 6.84
C GLY A 284 -2.13 -13.96 7.63
N GLU A 285 -2.13 -14.53 8.83
CA GLU A 285 -3.30 -14.55 9.70
C GLU A 285 -3.69 -13.12 10.13
N HIS A 286 -2.70 -12.29 10.47
CA HIS A 286 -2.93 -10.88 10.79
C HIS A 286 -3.57 -10.10 9.63
N LEU A 287 -3.04 -10.23 8.40
CA LEU A 287 -3.57 -9.53 7.22
C LEU A 287 -4.94 -10.05 6.82
N THR A 288 -5.16 -11.36 6.82
CA THR A 288 -6.46 -11.94 6.44
C THR A 288 -7.58 -11.42 7.33
N LYS A 289 -7.32 -11.34 8.64
CA LYS A 289 -8.28 -10.76 9.59
C LYS A 289 -8.60 -9.29 9.27
N ARG A 290 -7.58 -8.48 8.93
CA ARG A 290 -7.79 -7.06 8.60
C ARG A 290 -8.51 -6.87 7.26
N PHE A 291 -8.29 -7.75 6.28
CA PHE A 291 -8.99 -7.69 5.00
C PHE A 291 -10.49 -8.00 5.13
N SER A 292 -10.88 -9.00 5.94
CA SER A 292 -12.29 -9.29 6.19
C SER A 292 -13.03 -8.13 6.87
N GLU A 293 -12.31 -7.31 7.66
CA GLU A 293 -12.87 -6.11 8.29
C GLU A 293 -13.07 -4.93 7.32
N THR A 294 -12.39 -4.91 6.16
CA THR A 294 -12.32 -3.73 5.26
C THR A 294 -13.07 -3.90 3.95
N TYR A 295 -12.97 -5.09 3.32
CA TYR A 295 -13.61 -5.33 2.04
C TYR A 295 -15.08 -5.70 2.22
N VAL A 296 -15.99 -4.87 1.68
CA VAL A 296 -17.45 -5.06 1.83
C VAL A 296 -17.90 -6.44 1.35
N HIS A 297 -17.38 -6.93 0.21
CA HIS A 297 -17.75 -8.24 -0.33
C HIS A 297 -17.29 -9.44 0.52
N LEU A 298 -16.30 -9.27 1.42
CA LEU A 298 -15.89 -10.30 2.36
C LEU A 298 -16.74 -10.29 3.62
N GLN A 299 -17.20 -9.13 4.08
CA GLN A 299 -18.13 -8.98 5.20
C GLN A 299 -19.46 -9.69 4.93
N ASP A 300 -19.98 -9.59 3.70
CA ASP A 300 -21.22 -10.27 3.30
C ASP A 300 -21.10 -11.80 3.30
N GLN A 301 -19.93 -12.35 3.03
CA GLN A 301 -19.67 -13.80 3.07
C GLN A 301 -19.64 -14.37 4.49
N GLU A 302 -19.01 -13.67 5.46
CA GLU A 302 -19.01 -14.09 6.86
C GLU A 302 -20.42 -14.05 7.45
N HIS A 303 -21.24 -13.03 7.12
CA HIS A 303 -22.63 -12.93 7.60
C HIS A 303 -23.52 -14.03 7.05
N SER A 304 -23.26 -14.51 5.83
CA SER A 304 -23.99 -15.64 5.22
C SER A 304 -23.58 -16.98 5.82
N ALA A 305 -22.33 -17.14 6.25
CA ALA A 305 -21.81 -18.37 6.86
C ALA A 305 -22.20 -18.53 8.34
N GLU A 306 -22.56 -17.45 9.02
CA GLU A 306 -23.07 -17.51 10.41
C GLU A 306 -24.58 -17.84 10.49
N LEU A 307 -25.28 -17.84 9.36
CA LEU A 307 -26.73 -18.10 9.26
C LEU A 307 -27.08 -19.53 8.80
N ASP A 308 -26.07 -20.33 8.39
CA ASP A 308 -26.18 -21.73 8.02
C ASP A 308 -25.64 -22.66 9.15
#